data_b03d559a32698684dd6de86903252d5a
#
_entry.id   b03d559a32698684dd6de86903252d5a
#
_cell.length_a   1.000
_cell.length_b   1.000
_cell.length_c   1.000
_cell.angle_alpha   90.00
_cell.angle_beta   90.00
_cell.angle_gamma   90.00
#
_symmetry.space_group_name_H-M   'P 1'
#
loop_
_entity.id
_entity.type
_entity.pdbx_description
1 polymer ?
#
loop_
_entity_poly.entity_id
_entity_poly.type
_entity_poly.pdbx_seq_one_letter_code
_entity_poly.pdbx_strand_id
1 'polypeptide(L)'
;MWQSFIQQRPEAQAIQFLSVAVDVDPERVRAYAEQVASSFPTVVDSAGVLGRVFDFDVVPNGIFVDAESVIRFIHIGGFDVRRPEMAAQVDALLATDFEREPAPRVVRQEPLQLELLRSEIAAHPDDAGLHFALGDALLNEGRPSDAEPLFARAVELNAGDWSAAFGLGTALYQQGNVEDALRWWKTARQLDPPNFTVRKQIWMVEHPERFYPTIDLDWQKEQLRLEGYVRSR
;
A
#
# COMPACT_ATOMS: atom_id res chain seq x y z
N MET A 1 8.82 9.13 -24.06
CA MET A 1 10.15 8.80 -23.49
C MET A 1 10.44 7.31 -23.60
N TRP A 2 9.89 6.45 -22.75
CA TRP A 2 10.10 4.99 -22.81
C TRP A 2 9.72 4.37 -24.15
N GLN A 3 8.60 4.74 -24.72
CA GLN A 3 8.14 4.26 -26.02
C GLN A 3 9.15 4.50 -27.14
N SER A 4 9.72 5.71 -27.22
CA SER A 4 10.75 6.02 -28.19
C SER A 4 12.06 5.27 -27.92
N PHE A 5 12.40 5.06 -26.66
CA PHE A 5 13.58 4.27 -26.26
C PHE A 5 13.47 2.82 -26.73
N ILE A 6 12.30 2.19 -26.54
CA ILE A 6 12.03 0.81 -26.94
C ILE A 6 12.00 0.66 -28.47
N GLN A 7 11.35 1.58 -29.18
CA GLN A 7 11.25 1.54 -30.64
C GLN A 7 12.61 1.58 -31.35
N GLN A 8 13.63 2.15 -30.68
CA GLN A 8 14.99 2.24 -31.23
C GLN A 8 15.86 1.00 -30.91
N ARG A 9 15.33 0.02 -30.19
CA ARG A 9 16.07 -1.16 -29.69
C ARG A 9 15.38 -2.46 -30.08
N PRO A 10 15.90 -3.18 -31.11
CA PRO A 10 15.32 -4.46 -31.52
C PRO A 10 15.24 -5.48 -30.38
N GLU A 11 16.23 -5.48 -29.49
CA GLU A 11 16.32 -6.38 -28.31
C GLU A 11 15.16 -6.16 -27.33
N ALA A 12 14.68 -4.93 -27.22
CA ALA A 12 13.55 -4.57 -26.38
C ALA A 12 12.20 -5.10 -26.89
N GLN A 13 12.11 -5.58 -28.14
CA GLN A 13 10.88 -6.15 -28.69
C GLN A 13 10.52 -7.51 -28.06
N ALA A 14 11.51 -8.20 -27.49
CA ALA A 14 11.29 -9.44 -26.74
C ALA A 14 10.79 -9.22 -25.30
N ILE A 15 10.71 -7.96 -24.85
CA ILE A 15 10.38 -7.61 -23.47
C ILE A 15 8.97 -7.05 -23.40
N GLN A 16 8.20 -7.52 -22.43
CA GLN A 16 6.92 -6.93 -22.08
C GLN A 16 7.12 -5.77 -21.12
N PHE A 17 6.68 -4.59 -21.53
CA PHE A 17 6.64 -3.43 -20.67
C PHE A 17 5.24 -3.31 -20.06
N LEU A 18 5.21 -3.19 -18.76
CA LEU A 18 4.00 -2.96 -17.99
C LEU A 18 4.18 -1.68 -17.20
N SER A 19 3.27 -0.73 -17.35
CA SER A 19 3.21 0.40 -16.44
C SER A 19 2.25 0.10 -15.29
N VAL A 20 2.61 0.53 -14.10
CA VAL A 20 1.79 0.39 -12.91
C VAL A 20 1.51 1.78 -12.35
N ALA A 21 0.24 2.10 -12.25
CA ALA A 21 -0.22 3.32 -11.60
C ALA A 21 -0.67 3.01 -10.17
N VAL A 22 -0.04 3.66 -9.21
CA VAL A 22 -0.43 3.61 -7.79
C VAL A 22 -1.43 4.73 -7.52
N ASP A 23 -2.61 4.62 -8.11
CA ASP A 23 -3.70 5.60 -7.93
C ASP A 23 -5.00 4.84 -7.62
N VAL A 24 -5.86 5.45 -6.84
CA VAL A 24 -7.16 4.89 -6.46
C VAL A 24 -8.25 5.13 -7.52
N ASP A 25 -7.99 6.00 -8.50
CA ASP A 25 -8.96 6.37 -9.53
C ASP A 25 -8.55 5.85 -10.92
N PRO A 26 -9.15 4.74 -11.40
CA PRO A 26 -8.86 4.18 -12.72
C PRO A 26 -9.13 5.13 -13.89
N GLU A 27 -10.12 6.03 -13.78
CA GLU A 27 -10.47 6.98 -14.85
C GLU A 27 -9.36 8.02 -15.03
N ARG A 28 -8.75 8.49 -13.94
CA ARG A 28 -7.59 9.39 -14.00
C ARG A 28 -6.39 8.73 -14.63
N VAL A 29 -6.15 7.45 -14.29
CA VAL A 29 -5.06 6.67 -14.88
C VAL A 29 -5.28 6.51 -16.38
N ARG A 30 -6.52 6.21 -16.80
CA ARG A 30 -6.88 6.10 -18.22
C ARG A 30 -6.64 7.42 -18.95
N ALA A 31 -7.17 8.51 -18.44
CA ALA A 31 -7.00 9.84 -19.03
C ALA A 31 -5.53 10.23 -19.17
N TYR A 32 -4.70 9.92 -18.16
CA TYR A 32 -3.25 10.15 -18.23
C TYR A 32 -2.58 9.27 -19.27
N ALA A 33 -2.89 7.97 -19.32
CA ALA A 33 -2.32 7.04 -20.30
C ALA A 33 -2.66 7.46 -21.75
N GLU A 34 -3.88 7.93 -22.00
CA GLU A 34 -4.29 8.50 -23.28
C GLU A 34 -3.53 9.79 -23.62
N GLN A 35 -3.40 10.70 -22.64
CA GLN A 35 -2.67 11.97 -22.82
C GLN A 35 -1.20 11.75 -23.21
N VAL A 36 -0.54 10.75 -22.61
CA VAL A 36 0.87 10.42 -22.93
C VAL A 36 1.01 9.44 -24.09
N ALA A 37 -0.09 9.05 -24.72
CA ALA A 37 -0.17 8.06 -25.80
C ALA A 37 0.64 6.79 -25.46
N SER A 38 0.41 6.23 -24.27
CA SER A 38 1.09 5.03 -23.81
C SER A 38 0.73 3.84 -24.66
N SER A 39 1.73 3.18 -25.23
CA SER A 39 1.56 1.92 -25.97
C SER A 39 1.68 0.68 -25.07
N PHE A 40 1.99 0.87 -23.78
CA PHE A 40 2.12 -0.22 -22.82
C PHE A 40 0.82 -0.48 -22.09
N PRO A 41 0.52 -1.75 -21.76
CA PRO A 41 -0.51 -2.05 -20.80
C PRO A 41 -0.26 -1.29 -19.49
N THR A 42 -1.32 -0.71 -18.93
CA THR A 42 -1.25 -0.03 -17.64
C THR A 42 -2.18 -0.73 -16.65
N VAL A 43 -1.62 -1.15 -15.53
CA VAL A 43 -2.36 -1.74 -14.41
C VAL A 43 -2.52 -0.68 -13.32
N VAL A 44 -3.66 -0.65 -12.69
CA VAL A 44 -3.92 0.23 -11.53
C VAL A 44 -3.76 -0.60 -10.26
N ASP A 45 -2.76 -0.26 -9.47
CA ASP A 45 -2.54 -0.86 -8.14
C ASP A 45 -3.18 0.00 -7.05
N SER A 46 -4.52 0.05 -7.08
CA SER A 46 -5.29 0.83 -6.11
C SER A 46 -5.18 0.30 -4.67
N ALA A 47 -4.83 -0.96 -4.50
CA ALA A 47 -4.65 -1.59 -3.20
C ALA A 47 -3.20 -1.54 -2.69
N GLY A 48 -2.26 -0.98 -3.45
CA GLY A 48 -0.85 -0.90 -3.09
C GLY A 48 -0.17 -2.28 -2.96
N VAL A 49 -0.64 -3.28 -3.71
CA VAL A 49 -0.13 -4.66 -3.63
C VAL A 49 1.34 -4.73 -4.03
N LEU A 50 1.70 -4.02 -5.12
CA LEU A 50 3.07 -4.08 -5.64
C LEU A 50 4.06 -3.35 -4.72
N GLY A 51 3.65 -2.24 -4.09
CA GLY A 51 4.46 -1.60 -3.06
C GLY A 51 4.83 -2.56 -1.94
N ARG A 52 3.86 -3.33 -1.47
CA ARG A 52 4.07 -4.35 -0.42
C ARG A 52 4.89 -5.55 -0.89
N VAL A 53 4.64 -6.04 -2.11
CA VAL A 53 5.36 -7.20 -2.66
C VAL A 53 6.82 -6.90 -2.91
N PHE A 54 7.14 -5.69 -3.35
CA PHE A 54 8.49 -5.28 -3.72
C PHE A 54 9.16 -4.41 -2.65
N ASP A 55 8.49 -4.17 -1.51
CA ASP A 55 8.98 -3.40 -0.36
C ASP A 55 9.47 -2.00 -0.76
N PHE A 56 8.61 -1.22 -1.43
CA PHE A 56 8.91 0.16 -1.76
C PHE A 56 7.75 1.12 -1.47
N ASP A 57 8.09 2.25 -0.86
CA ASP A 57 7.15 3.32 -0.49
C ASP A 57 7.20 4.50 -1.45
N VAL A 58 8.07 4.46 -2.45
CA VAL A 58 8.36 5.61 -3.33
C VAL A 58 8.18 5.23 -4.80
N VAL A 59 7.51 6.08 -5.54
CA VAL A 59 7.41 6.02 -7.01
C VAL A 59 8.05 7.27 -7.64
N PRO A 60 8.57 7.21 -8.86
CA PRO A 60 8.59 6.09 -9.80
C PRO A 60 9.73 5.09 -9.53
N ASN A 61 9.47 3.82 -9.81
CA ASN A 61 10.46 2.75 -9.73
C ASN A 61 10.48 1.94 -11.03
N GLY A 62 11.64 1.35 -11.34
CA GLY A 62 11.80 0.40 -12.43
C GLY A 62 12.20 -0.96 -11.89
N ILE A 63 11.48 -2.00 -12.27
CA ILE A 63 11.80 -3.39 -11.93
C ILE A 63 11.96 -4.17 -13.20
N PHE A 64 13.09 -4.85 -13.35
CA PHE A 64 13.33 -5.80 -14.44
C PHE A 64 13.21 -7.22 -13.90
N VAL A 65 12.35 -8.00 -14.55
CA VAL A 65 12.09 -9.40 -14.19
C VAL A 65 12.39 -10.24 -15.42
N ASP A 66 13.15 -11.31 -15.26
CA ASP A 66 13.44 -12.24 -16.36
C ASP A 66 12.29 -13.22 -16.66
N ALA A 67 12.47 -14.07 -17.65
CA ALA A 67 11.46 -15.04 -18.08
C ALA A 67 11.12 -16.09 -17.00
N GLU A 68 12.02 -16.31 -16.06
CA GLU A 68 11.87 -17.22 -14.93
C GLU A 68 11.23 -16.54 -13.70
N SER A 69 10.78 -15.28 -13.87
CA SER A 69 10.18 -14.45 -12.79
C SER A 69 11.17 -14.06 -11.70
N VAL A 70 12.47 -13.98 -12.02
CA VAL A 70 13.51 -13.51 -11.11
C VAL A 70 13.75 -12.03 -11.32
N ILE A 71 13.72 -11.25 -10.22
CA ILE A 71 14.07 -9.83 -10.27
C ILE A 71 15.57 -9.70 -10.48
N ARG A 72 15.97 -9.09 -11.58
CA ARG A 72 17.40 -8.87 -11.97
C ARG A 72 17.86 -7.46 -11.69
N PHE A 73 16.91 -6.51 -11.59
CA PHE A 73 17.25 -5.11 -11.35
C PHE A 73 16.09 -4.38 -10.71
N ILE A 74 16.39 -3.52 -9.75
CA ILE A 74 15.47 -2.57 -9.16
C ILE A 74 16.12 -1.19 -9.19
N HIS A 75 15.38 -0.21 -9.70
CA HIS A 75 15.77 1.19 -9.63
C HIS A 75 14.74 1.97 -8.82
N ILE A 76 15.19 2.68 -7.79
CA ILE A 76 14.33 3.51 -6.95
C ILE A 76 14.55 4.98 -7.31
N GLY A 77 13.46 5.71 -7.57
CA GLY A 77 13.50 7.12 -7.95
C GLY A 77 13.28 7.38 -9.44
N GLY A 78 13.73 8.53 -9.91
CA GLY A 78 13.49 8.99 -11.28
C GLY A 78 14.16 8.12 -12.34
N PHE A 79 13.39 7.25 -12.98
CA PHE A 79 13.86 6.33 -14.00
C PHE A 79 13.75 6.94 -15.40
N ASP A 80 14.71 7.82 -15.74
CA ASP A 80 14.71 8.60 -16.99
C ASP A 80 15.74 8.05 -17.98
N VAL A 81 15.27 7.27 -18.97
CA VAL A 81 16.10 6.68 -20.04
C VAL A 81 16.70 7.69 -21.02
N ARG A 82 16.43 8.99 -20.88
CA ARG A 82 17.15 10.04 -21.63
C ARG A 82 18.53 10.33 -21.03
N ARG A 83 18.75 9.90 -19.78
CA ARG A 83 20.06 9.98 -19.14
C ARG A 83 20.95 8.88 -19.68
N PRO A 84 22.15 9.19 -20.20
CA PRO A 84 23.03 8.21 -20.83
C PRO A 84 23.39 7.03 -19.92
N GLU A 85 23.62 7.31 -18.63
CA GLU A 85 23.95 6.30 -17.63
C GLU A 85 22.78 5.32 -17.40
N MET A 86 21.53 5.82 -17.40
CA MET A 86 20.35 5.00 -17.24
C MET A 86 20.07 4.17 -18.51
N ALA A 87 20.22 4.79 -19.67
CA ALA A 87 20.11 4.10 -20.94
C ALA A 87 21.13 2.96 -21.03
N ALA A 88 22.38 3.20 -20.65
CA ALA A 88 23.42 2.18 -20.65
C ALA A 88 23.14 1.02 -19.67
N GLN A 89 22.57 1.30 -18.51
CA GLN A 89 22.15 0.25 -17.58
C GLN A 89 21.05 -0.63 -18.16
N VAL A 90 20.04 -0.03 -18.78
CA VAL A 90 18.97 -0.79 -19.44
C VAL A 90 19.51 -1.57 -20.62
N ASP A 91 20.38 -0.97 -21.45
CA ASP A 91 21.01 -1.66 -22.59
C ASP A 91 21.85 -2.87 -22.13
N ALA A 92 22.55 -2.75 -21.00
CA ALA A 92 23.29 -3.88 -20.41
C ALA A 92 22.35 -5.01 -19.94
N LEU A 93 21.21 -4.66 -19.33
CA LEU A 93 20.20 -5.66 -18.93
C LEU A 93 19.60 -6.37 -20.17
N LEU A 94 19.29 -5.61 -21.23
CA LEU A 94 18.76 -6.17 -22.48
C LEU A 94 19.75 -7.09 -23.20
N ALA A 95 21.04 -6.83 -23.08
CA ALA A 95 22.12 -7.61 -23.69
C ALA A 95 22.55 -8.82 -22.85
N THR A 96 22.09 -8.92 -21.59
CA THR A 96 22.49 -10.00 -20.70
C THR A 96 21.64 -11.24 -20.98
N ASP A 97 22.31 -12.34 -21.33
CA ASP A 97 21.69 -13.66 -21.35
C ASP A 97 21.70 -14.17 -19.90
N PHE A 98 20.53 -14.10 -19.24
CA PHE A 98 20.37 -14.61 -17.90
C PHE A 98 20.27 -16.12 -17.98
N GLU A 99 21.39 -16.82 -17.73
CA GLU A 99 21.38 -18.27 -17.59
C GLU A 99 20.33 -18.66 -16.51
N ARG A 100 19.64 -19.77 -16.80
CA ARG A 100 18.60 -20.30 -15.97
C ARG A 100 19.14 -20.83 -14.63
N GLU A 101 19.52 -19.94 -13.75
CA GLU A 101 19.65 -20.28 -12.33
C GLU A 101 18.22 -20.48 -11.77
N PRO A 102 17.96 -21.60 -11.10
CA PRO A 102 16.69 -21.76 -10.41
C PRO A 102 16.53 -20.55 -9.49
N ALA A 103 15.39 -19.85 -9.63
CA ALA A 103 15.08 -18.74 -8.73
C ALA A 103 15.37 -19.20 -7.30
N PRO A 104 16.19 -18.47 -6.54
CA PRO A 104 16.33 -18.78 -5.13
C PRO A 104 14.90 -18.77 -4.59
N ARG A 105 14.44 -19.90 -4.04
CA ARG A 105 13.22 -19.88 -3.25
C ARG A 105 13.49 -18.87 -2.15
N VAL A 106 12.97 -17.66 -2.35
CA VAL A 106 12.85 -16.70 -1.27
C VAL A 106 11.82 -17.32 -0.33
N VAL A 107 12.29 -18.21 0.53
CA VAL A 107 11.57 -18.51 1.76
C VAL A 107 11.62 -17.16 2.48
N ARG A 108 10.56 -16.35 2.38
CA ARG A 108 10.41 -15.17 3.23
C ARG A 108 10.52 -15.73 4.65
N GLN A 109 11.68 -15.52 5.25
CA GLN A 109 11.77 -15.71 6.69
C GLN A 109 10.83 -14.67 7.27
N GLU A 110 9.93 -15.13 8.11
CA GLU A 110 9.04 -14.21 8.83
C GLU A 110 9.94 -13.20 9.56
N PRO A 111 9.65 -11.89 9.51
CA PRO A 111 10.45 -10.91 10.23
C PRO A 111 10.63 -11.35 11.70
N LEU A 112 11.84 -11.30 12.21
CA LEU A 112 12.16 -11.71 13.58
C LEU A 112 11.22 -11.09 14.62
N GLN A 113 10.76 -9.88 14.34
CA GLN A 113 9.76 -9.19 15.17
C GLN A 113 8.44 -9.94 15.26
N LEU A 114 7.94 -10.52 14.15
CA LEU A 114 6.69 -11.28 14.16
C LEU A 114 6.85 -12.59 14.94
N GLU A 115 7.99 -13.28 14.77
CA GLU A 115 8.30 -14.50 15.53
C GLU A 115 8.38 -14.21 17.03
N LEU A 116 9.03 -13.10 17.42
CA LEU A 116 9.12 -12.68 18.81
C LEU A 116 7.73 -12.39 19.39
N LEU A 117 6.90 -11.59 18.71
CA LEU A 117 5.55 -11.28 19.15
C LEU A 117 4.68 -12.54 19.29
N ARG A 118 4.80 -13.51 18.38
CA ARG A 118 4.10 -14.80 18.50
C ARG A 118 4.55 -15.58 19.74
N SER A 119 5.85 -15.58 20.03
CA SER A 119 6.40 -16.21 21.23
C SER A 119 5.87 -15.54 22.51
N GLU A 120 5.82 -14.23 22.53
CA GLU A 120 5.28 -13.48 23.66
C GLU A 120 3.78 -13.75 23.88
N ILE A 121 2.99 -13.80 22.78
CA ILE A 121 1.56 -14.17 22.85
C ILE A 121 1.39 -15.60 23.39
N ALA A 122 2.26 -16.53 23.01
CA ALA A 122 2.20 -17.89 23.52
C ALA A 122 2.45 -17.96 25.04
N ALA A 123 3.30 -17.07 25.55
CA ALA A 123 3.57 -16.91 26.99
C ALA A 123 2.47 -16.12 27.72
N HIS A 124 1.84 -15.17 27.05
CA HIS A 124 0.86 -14.24 27.60
C HIS A 124 -0.39 -14.11 26.70
N PRO A 125 -1.22 -15.16 26.56
CA PRO A 125 -2.30 -15.24 25.57
C PRO A 125 -3.44 -14.26 25.81
N ASP A 126 -3.55 -13.69 27.00
CA ASP A 126 -4.59 -12.74 27.37
C ASP A 126 -4.06 -11.29 27.44
N ASP A 127 -2.87 -11.01 26.91
CA ASP A 127 -2.35 -9.66 26.78
C ASP A 127 -2.87 -9.00 25.49
N ALA A 128 -3.82 -8.07 25.64
CA ALA A 128 -4.42 -7.35 24.53
C ALA A 128 -3.37 -6.54 23.73
N GLY A 129 -2.36 -6.00 24.40
CA GLY A 129 -1.30 -5.20 23.76
C GLY A 129 -0.43 -6.02 22.82
N LEU A 130 -0.14 -7.27 23.15
CA LEU A 130 0.63 -8.17 22.29
C LEU A 130 -0.16 -8.57 21.05
N HIS A 131 -1.44 -8.86 21.18
CA HIS A 131 -2.32 -9.12 20.03
C HIS A 131 -2.41 -7.90 19.12
N PHE A 132 -2.58 -6.71 19.69
CA PHE A 132 -2.57 -5.46 18.94
C PHE A 132 -1.24 -5.29 18.19
N ALA A 133 -0.10 -5.43 18.88
CA ALA A 133 1.23 -5.23 18.29
C ALA A 133 1.52 -6.19 17.12
N LEU A 134 1.12 -7.46 17.24
CA LEU A 134 1.26 -8.43 16.15
C LEU A 134 0.31 -8.10 14.98
N GLY A 135 -0.93 -7.68 15.28
CA GLY A 135 -1.88 -7.23 14.28
C GLY A 135 -1.37 -6.04 13.48
N ASP A 136 -0.82 -5.03 14.17
CA ASP A 136 -0.23 -3.84 13.55
C ASP A 136 0.99 -4.18 12.69
N ALA A 137 1.90 -5.00 13.20
CA ALA A 137 3.05 -5.48 12.44
C ALA A 137 2.63 -6.23 11.16
N LEU A 138 1.58 -7.07 11.24
CA LEU A 138 1.05 -7.79 10.08
C LEU A 138 0.35 -6.86 9.07
N LEU A 139 -0.34 -5.80 9.53
CA LEU A 139 -0.87 -4.78 8.63
C LEU A 139 0.24 -4.06 7.87
N ASN A 140 1.34 -3.71 8.55
CA ASN A 140 2.52 -3.08 7.94
C ASN A 140 3.19 -4.00 6.91
N GLU A 141 3.14 -5.33 7.13
CA GLU A 141 3.56 -6.35 6.14
C GLU A 141 2.54 -6.57 5.01
N GLY A 142 1.42 -5.83 5.00
CA GLY A 142 0.36 -5.99 4.00
C GLY A 142 -0.41 -7.32 4.12
N ARG A 143 -0.56 -7.82 5.31
CA ARG A 143 -1.25 -9.08 5.64
C ARG A 143 -2.54 -8.83 6.45
N PRO A 144 -3.51 -8.08 5.91
CA PRO A 144 -4.70 -7.67 6.67
C PRO A 144 -5.56 -8.87 7.12
N SER A 145 -5.62 -9.95 6.34
CA SER A 145 -6.38 -11.16 6.72
C SER A 145 -5.77 -11.89 7.91
N ASP A 146 -4.45 -11.80 8.10
CA ASP A 146 -3.78 -12.37 9.27
C ASP A 146 -3.87 -11.44 10.49
N ALA A 147 -3.96 -10.13 10.26
CA ALA A 147 -4.07 -9.11 11.30
C ALA A 147 -5.48 -9.05 11.92
N GLU A 148 -6.54 -9.28 11.12
CA GLU A 148 -7.93 -9.18 11.57
C GLU A 148 -8.22 -9.97 12.85
N PRO A 149 -7.94 -11.30 12.94
CA PRO A 149 -8.24 -12.08 14.14
C PRO A 149 -7.46 -11.60 15.37
N LEU A 150 -6.30 -11.01 15.18
CA LEU A 150 -5.49 -10.48 16.28
C LEU A 150 -6.08 -9.19 16.85
N PHE A 151 -6.51 -8.27 15.99
CA PHE A 151 -7.22 -7.07 16.45
C PHE A 151 -8.58 -7.43 17.09
N ALA A 152 -9.30 -8.41 16.53
CA ALA A 152 -10.53 -8.91 17.13
C ALA A 152 -10.27 -9.44 18.55
N ARG A 153 -9.19 -10.21 18.74
CA ARG A 153 -8.79 -10.70 20.05
C ARG A 153 -8.38 -9.57 21.00
N ALA A 154 -7.65 -8.56 20.52
CA ALA A 154 -7.30 -7.39 21.32
C ALA A 154 -8.56 -6.64 21.79
N VAL A 155 -9.57 -6.47 20.95
CA VAL A 155 -10.86 -5.86 21.31
C VAL A 155 -11.63 -6.71 22.32
N GLU A 156 -11.64 -8.04 22.18
CA GLU A 156 -12.26 -8.94 23.17
C GLU A 156 -11.62 -8.80 24.56
N LEU A 157 -10.29 -8.72 24.59
CA LEU A 157 -9.52 -8.60 25.84
C LEU A 157 -9.62 -7.21 26.45
N ASN A 158 -9.72 -6.16 25.63
CA ASN A 158 -9.86 -4.77 26.05
C ASN A 158 -10.82 -4.01 25.14
N ALA A 159 -12.12 -4.10 25.41
CA ALA A 159 -13.16 -3.44 24.64
C ALA A 159 -13.13 -1.89 24.72
N GLY A 160 -12.36 -1.32 25.64
CA GLY A 160 -12.16 0.13 25.77
C GLY A 160 -11.01 0.69 24.94
N ASP A 161 -10.26 -0.14 24.25
CA ASP A 161 -9.12 0.29 23.45
C ASP A 161 -9.58 0.72 22.04
N TRP A 162 -9.60 2.04 21.82
CA TRP A 162 -9.92 2.59 20.51
C TRP A 162 -8.95 2.17 19.42
N SER A 163 -7.66 1.95 19.75
CA SER A 163 -6.64 1.61 18.78
C SER A 163 -6.83 0.19 18.21
N ALA A 164 -7.22 -0.76 19.04
CA ALA A 164 -7.57 -2.11 18.62
C ALA A 164 -8.82 -2.10 17.72
N ALA A 165 -9.87 -1.35 18.09
CA ALA A 165 -11.05 -1.18 17.25
C ALA A 165 -10.73 -0.50 15.91
N PHE A 166 -9.84 0.49 15.92
CA PHE A 166 -9.37 1.17 14.70
C PHE A 166 -8.55 0.23 13.81
N GLY A 167 -7.63 -0.56 14.39
CA GLY A 167 -6.84 -1.57 13.70
C GLY A 167 -7.70 -2.62 13.03
N LEU A 168 -8.73 -3.13 13.73
CA LEU A 168 -9.69 -4.08 13.18
C LEU A 168 -10.45 -3.49 11.97
N GLY A 169 -10.94 -2.26 12.10
CA GLY A 169 -11.56 -1.56 10.98
C GLY A 169 -10.60 -1.38 9.80
N THR A 170 -9.33 -1.10 10.06
CA THR A 170 -8.32 -0.93 9.01
C THR A 170 -8.01 -2.25 8.30
N ALA A 171 -7.90 -3.35 9.04
CA ALA A 171 -7.72 -4.69 8.46
C ALA A 171 -8.89 -5.08 7.55
N LEU A 172 -10.12 -4.85 8.00
CA LEU A 172 -11.34 -5.10 7.22
C LEU A 172 -11.42 -4.21 5.97
N TYR A 173 -11.05 -2.93 6.08
CA TYR A 173 -11.03 -2.02 4.93
C TYR A 173 -10.05 -2.47 3.85
N GLN A 174 -8.84 -2.87 4.24
CA GLN A 174 -7.84 -3.37 3.30
C GLN A 174 -8.25 -4.68 2.62
N GLN A 175 -9.18 -5.44 3.22
CA GLN A 175 -9.79 -6.63 2.62
C GLN A 175 -11.01 -6.31 1.73
N GLY A 176 -11.40 -5.03 1.63
CA GLY A 176 -12.57 -4.60 0.87
C GLY A 176 -13.89 -4.64 1.65
N ASN A 177 -13.87 -4.99 2.92
CA ASN A 177 -15.06 -5.07 3.79
C ASN A 177 -15.40 -3.68 4.37
N VAL A 178 -15.77 -2.76 3.49
CA VAL A 178 -15.92 -1.32 3.82
C VAL A 178 -17.00 -1.06 4.87
N GLU A 179 -18.12 -1.78 4.82
CA GLU A 179 -19.23 -1.60 5.76
C GLU A 179 -18.82 -1.97 7.20
N ASP A 180 -18.15 -3.11 7.37
CA ASP A 180 -17.69 -3.56 8.68
C ASP A 180 -16.55 -2.69 9.19
N ALA A 181 -15.65 -2.24 8.30
CA ALA A 181 -14.62 -1.28 8.63
C ALA A 181 -15.19 0.02 9.22
N LEU A 182 -16.20 0.59 8.56
CA LEU A 182 -16.88 1.80 9.04
C LEU A 182 -17.54 1.59 10.41
N ARG A 183 -18.12 0.41 10.67
CA ARG A 183 -18.69 0.09 12.00
C ARG A 183 -17.62 0.13 13.09
N TRP A 184 -16.47 -0.49 12.85
CA TRP A 184 -15.37 -0.53 13.79
C TRP A 184 -14.70 0.83 13.98
N TRP A 185 -14.51 1.60 12.94
CA TRP A 185 -13.98 2.96 13.06
C TRP A 185 -14.96 3.89 13.82
N LYS A 186 -16.27 3.73 13.62
CA LYS A 186 -17.27 4.46 14.44
C LYS A 186 -17.20 4.06 15.90
N THR A 187 -16.95 2.79 16.22
CA THR A 187 -16.69 2.32 17.57
C THR A 187 -15.41 2.98 18.14
N ALA A 188 -14.32 2.96 17.40
CA ALA A 188 -13.08 3.63 17.81
C ALA A 188 -13.28 5.12 18.06
N ARG A 189 -14.07 5.81 17.22
CA ARG A 189 -14.45 7.22 17.44
C ARG A 189 -15.27 7.45 18.71
N GLN A 190 -16.11 6.50 19.08
CA GLN A 190 -16.88 6.60 20.34
C GLN A 190 -15.98 6.42 21.57
N LEU A 191 -14.96 5.57 21.47
CA LEU A 191 -14.01 5.31 22.56
C LEU A 191 -13.01 6.46 22.74
N ASP A 192 -12.55 7.07 21.64
CA ASP A 192 -11.67 8.25 21.65
C ASP A 192 -12.26 9.39 20.78
N PRO A 193 -13.25 10.12 21.28
CA PRO A 193 -13.93 11.15 20.50
C PRO A 193 -13.04 12.28 19.96
N PRO A 194 -11.98 12.76 20.60
CA PRO A 194 -11.11 13.78 20.02
C PRO A 194 -10.18 13.28 18.92
N ASN A 195 -10.09 11.99 18.66
CA ASN A 195 -9.14 11.42 17.71
C ASN A 195 -9.43 11.84 16.26
N PHE A 196 -8.59 12.72 15.74
CA PHE A 196 -8.73 13.25 14.37
C PHE A 196 -8.43 12.20 13.30
N THR A 197 -7.48 11.29 13.56
CA THR A 197 -7.11 10.24 12.58
C THR A 197 -8.29 9.33 12.31
N VAL A 198 -8.98 8.87 13.35
CA VAL A 198 -10.18 8.03 13.23
C VAL A 198 -11.29 8.75 12.45
N ARG A 199 -11.53 10.04 12.75
CA ARG A 199 -12.52 10.84 12.02
C ARG A 199 -12.17 10.98 10.56
N LYS A 200 -10.92 11.34 10.27
CA LYS A 200 -10.45 11.53 8.91
C LYS A 200 -10.64 10.26 8.08
N GLN A 201 -10.37 9.10 8.66
CA GLN A 201 -10.56 7.82 7.99
C GLN A 201 -12.04 7.56 7.64
N ILE A 202 -12.94 7.82 8.59
CA ILE A 202 -14.39 7.71 8.35
C ILE A 202 -14.84 8.68 7.26
N TRP A 203 -14.46 9.95 7.37
CA TRP A 203 -14.84 10.97 6.40
C TRP A 203 -14.32 10.68 4.99
N MET A 204 -13.12 10.11 4.87
CA MET A 204 -12.54 9.75 3.57
C MET A 204 -13.38 8.70 2.83
N VAL A 205 -14.03 7.81 3.57
CA VAL A 205 -14.90 6.80 3.00
C VAL A 205 -16.33 7.32 2.78
N GLU A 206 -16.88 8.12 3.73
CA GLU A 206 -18.24 8.65 3.64
C GLU A 206 -18.36 9.85 2.69
N HIS A 207 -17.28 10.62 2.50
CA HIS A 207 -17.23 11.85 1.71
C HIS A 207 -15.98 11.91 0.81
N PRO A 208 -15.76 10.94 -0.08
CA PRO A 208 -14.55 10.87 -0.91
C PRO A 208 -14.36 12.15 -1.75
N GLU A 209 -15.44 12.83 -2.15
CA GLU A 209 -15.40 14.10 -2.89
C GLU A 209 -14.74 15.24 -2.11
N ARG A 210 -14.62 15.13 -0.77
CA ARG A 210 -13.93 16.11 0.09
C ARG A 210 -12.44 15.84 0.25
N PHE A 211 -11.99 14.70 -0.25
CA PHE A 211 -10.59 14.28 -0.17
C PHE A 211 -9.93 14.22 -1.54
N TYR A 212 -10.75 14.27 -2.62
CA TYR A 212 -10.27 14.06 -3.96
C TYR A 212 -10.88 15.08 -4.95
N PRO A 213 -10.11 15.66 -5.90
CA PRO A 213 -8.66 15.52 -6.14
C PRO A 213 -7.78 16.28 -5.15
N THR A 214 -8.36 17.11 -4.32
CA THR A 214 -7.67 17.90 -3.28
C THR A 214 -8.44 17.82 -1.97
N ILE A 215 -7.71 17.81 -0.86
CA ILE A 215 -8.32 17.74 0.47
C ILE A 215 -9.00 19.08 0.79
N ASP A 216 -10.30 19.04 1.09
CA ASP A 216 -11.09 20.20 1.53
C ASP A 216 -10.88 20.43 3.03
N LEU A 217 -9.83 21.17 3.34
CA LEU A 217 -9.47 21.49 4.73
C LEU A 217 -10.50 22.39 5.43
N ASP A 218 -11.21 23.25 4.68
CA ASP A 218 -12.21 24.13 5.26
C ASP A 218 -13.47 23.35 5.64
N TRP A 219 -13.87 22.39 4.83
CA TRP A 219 -14.93 21.46 5.18
C TRP A 219 -14.57 20.64 6.44
N GLN A 220 -13.33 20.13 6.55
CA GLN A 220 -12.88 19.38 7.75
C GLN A 220 -12.93 20.25 9.02
N LYS A 221 -12.47 21.50 8.93
CA LYS A 221 -12.57 22.46 10.06
C LYS A 221 -14.00 22.71 10.46
N GLU A 222 -14.90 22.88 9.48
CA GLU A 222 -16.32 23.09 9.76
C GLU A 222 -16.96 21.86 10.43
N GLN A 223 -16.63 20.62 10.00
CA GLN A 223 -17.09 19.42 10.67
C GLN A 223 -16.63 19.37 12.14
N LEU A 224 -15.34 19.67 12.38
CA LEU A 224 -14.82 19.74 13.75
C LEU A 224 -15.50 20.81 14.59
N ARG A 225 -15.86 21.94 13.99
CA ARG A 225 -16.60 23.03 14.67
C ARG A 225 -18.03 22.56 15.03
N LEU A 226 -18.72 21.90 14.11
CA LEU A 226 -20.07 21.38 14.32
C LEU A 226 -20.11 20.30 15.42
N GLU A 227 -19.05 19.51 15.51
CA GLU A 227 -18.87 18.49 16.54
C GLU A 227 -18.35 19.06 17.89
N GLY A 228 -18.06 20.36 17.96
CA GLY A 228 -17.64 21.04 19.19
C GLY A 228 -16.15 20.96 19.53
N TYR A 229 -15.29 20.48 18.59
CA TYR A 229 -13.84 20.34 18.81
C TYR A 229 -13.04 21.60 18.47
N VAL A 230 -13.61 22.53 17.72
CA VAL A 230 -13.00 23.82 17.40
C VAL A 230 -13.94 24.92 17.89
N ARG A 231 -13.45 25.81 18.75
CA ARG A 231 -14.23 26.98 19.19
C ARG A 231 -14.41 27.97 18.03
N SER A 232 -15.62 28.48 17.85
CA SER A 232 -15.87 29.65 17.02
C SER A 232 -15.02 30.82 17.56
N ARG A 233 -14.19 31.42 16.72
CA ARG A 233 -13.56 32.70 17.04
C ARG A 233 -14.58 33.82 16.94
#